data_304d79783f11ef7f831344876bceace7
#
_entry.id   304d79783f11ef7f831344876bceace7
#
_cell.length_a   1.000
_cell.length_b   1.000
_cell.length_c   1.000
_cell.angle_alpha   90.00
_cell.angle_beta   90.00
_cell.angle_gamma   90.00
#
_symmetry.space_group_name_H-M   'P 1'
#
loop_
_entity.id
_entity.type
_entity.pdbx_description
1 polymer ?
#
loop_
_entity_poly.entity_id
_entity_poly.type
_entity_poly.pdbx_seq_one_letter_code
_entity_poly.pdbx_strand_id
1 'polypeptide(L)'
;MIRKSQMLCLFLFLPFIGFSQTYFLYVASESEDEVAVIKFDGAQGSVDEIITVGYQATEIEGPHGLTLDPSGDFWYVTMAHGNPFGRVYKYATESNKLVDFTELGIFPASMQISPANGMLFCVNFNLHGKMVPSTVSVVDPFSMEELKQIQTGAMPHGSRISPDGLNHFSVAMMSGELFEIDVMTMEISRKLNLDRSLASLHKVPSDAAEDHADMGHTMNDEAPHQVSHHSAIKPTWVIPHPDGQRVYVAANGKDMILEINLLKWEVVQTFPTGKGPYNIEITGDGNKMIVSYKTEGTTAIWDLGQGRELAVIKNSRGVTHGITVSPDHKYAFVSVEGKGNERGSVDIISLEKHELIDVVEVGKQAGGIAFWKVEG
;
A
#
# COMPACT_ATOMS: atom_id res chain seq x y z
N MET A 1 -6.57 -66.97 44.92
CA MET A 1 -6.54 -65.51 45.23
C MET A 1 -5.57 -64.84 44.26
N ILE A 2 -6.07 -64.19 43.21
CA ILE A 2 -5.22 -63.52 42.23
C ILE A 2 -5.37 -62.02 42.52
N ARG A 3 -4.27 -61.36 42.95
CA ARG A 3 -4.18 -59.90 43.17
C ARG A 3 -4.11 -59.23 41.80
N LYS A 4 -5.12 -58.44 41.43
CA LYS A 4 -5.06 -57.50 40.32
C LYS A 4 -4.20 -56.30 40.74
N SER A 5 -3.04 -56.13 40.11
CA SER A 5 -2.22 -54.91 40.20
C SER A 5 -2.85 -53.87 39.29
N GLN A 6 -3.31 -52.75 39.87
CA GLN A 6 -3.74 -51.55 39.11
C GLN A 6 -2.50 -50.72 38.77
N MET A 7 -2.14 -50.64 37.52
CA MET A 7 -1.09 -49.77 36.99
C MET A 7 -1.66 -48.38 36.79
N LEU A 8 -1.29 -47.45 37.68
CA LEU A 8 -1.67 -46.04 37.60
C LEU A 8 -0.76 -45.37 36.56
N CYS A 9 -1.31 -45.10 35.35
CA CYS A 9 -0.63 -44.27 34.35
C CYS A 9 -0.71 -42.81 34.79
N LEU A 10 0.40 -42.26 35.24
CA LEU A 10 0.57 -40.83 35.50
C LEU A 10 0.83 -40.13 34.18
N PHE A 11 -0.18 -39.44 33.63
CA PHE A 11 0.00 -38.54 32.49
C PHE A 11 0.72 -37.28 32.96
N LEU A 12 2.01 -37.18 32.71
CA LEU A 12 2.76 -35.93 32.84
C LEU A 12 2.29 -34.97 31.76
N PHE A 13 1.45 -34.00 32.12
CA PHE A 13 1.21 -32.79 31.32
C PHE A 13 2.49 -31.95 31.37
N LEU A 14 3.36 -32.09 30.38
CA LEU A 14 4.39 -31.09 30.15
C LEU A 14 3.68 -29.86 29.56
N PRO A 15 3.83 -28.68 30.19
CA PRO A 15 3.33 -27.46 29.54
C PRO A 15 4.10 -27.29 28.21
N PHE A 16 3.38 -27.24 27.14
CA PHE A 16 3.92 -26.75 25.87
C PHE A 16 4.31 -25.28 26.12
N ILE A 17 5.59 -25.01 26.30
CA ILE A 17 6.14 -23.66 26.23
C ILE A 17 6.13 -23.33 24.73
N GLY A 18 4.99 -22.86 24.26
CA GLY A 18 4.91 -22.24 22.94
C GLY A 18 5.76 -20.96 23.02
N PHE A 19 6.84 -20.90 22.27
CA PHE A 19 7.52 -19.63 22.05
C PHE A 19 6.51 -18.70 21.38
N SER A 20 6.13 -17.62 22.07
CA SER A 20 5.28 -16.57 21.49
C SER A 20 6.12 -15.83 20.47
N GLN A 21 5.67 -15.83 19.21
CA GLN A 21 6.30 -15.01 18.18
C GLN A 21 6.08 -13.53 18.49
N THR A 22 7.12 -12.74 18.30
CA THR A 22 7.05 -11.28 18.44
C THR A 22 7.24 -10.64 17.08
N TYR A 23 6.32 -9.77 16.71
CA TYR A 23 6.27 -9.08 15.42
C TYR A 23 6.74 -7.63 15.61
N PHE A 24 7.55 -7.15 14.69
CA PHE A 24 8.04 -5.77 14.67
C PHE A 24 7.69 -5.09 13.36
N LEU A 25 7.29 -3.83 13.45
CA LEU A 25 6.93 -3.01 12.29
C LEU A 25 7.23 -1.53 12.57
N TYR A 26 7.41 -0.79 11.50
CA TYR A 26 7.58 0.66 11.53
C TYR A 26 6.28 1.35 11.11
N VAL A 27 5.94 2.47 11.76
CA VAL A 27 4.82 3.34 11.39
C VAL A 27 5.24 4.81 11.42
N ALA A 28 4.94 5.54 10.35
CA ALA A 28 5.24 6.96 10.22
C ALA A 28 4.10 7.82 10.76
N SER A 29 4.46 8.89 11.49
CA SER A 29 3.54 9.90 12.02
C SER A 29 3.83 11.24 11.35
N GLU A 30 3.12 11.54 10.26
CA GLU A 30 3.41 12.60 9.31
C GLU A 30 3.41 14.01 9.95
N SER A 31 2.56 14.25 10.96
CA SER A 31 2.45 15.55 11.64
C SER A 31 3.41 15.72 12.81
N GLU A 32 4.28 14.78 13.12
CA GLU A 32 5.18 14.85 14.29
C GLU A 32 6.63 14.51 13.96
N ASP A 33 6.98 14.29 12.68
CA ASP A 33 8.32 13.86 12.22
C ASP A 33 8.89 12.67 13.02
N GLU A 34 8.01 11.69 13.27
CA GLU A 34 8.34 10.50 14.03
C GLU A 34 8.04 9.23 13.24
N VAL A 35 8.89 8.22 13.47
CA VAL A 35 8.62 6.84 13.08
C VAL A 35 8.66 6.00 14.35
N ALA A 36 7.56 5.34 14.69
CA ALA A 36 7.50 4.43 15.82
C ALA A 36 7.84 2.99 15.39
N VAL A 37 8.63 2.29 16.19
CA VAL A 37 8.78 0.84 16.13
C VAL A 37 7.69 0.25 17.02
N ILE A 38 6.84 -0.57 16.43
CA ILE A 38 5.80 -1.30 17.16
C ILE A 38 6.25 -2.73 17.36
N LYS A 39 6.06 -3.21 18.60
CA LYS A 39 6.26 -4.59 19.00
C LYS A 39 4.92 -5.20 19.36
N PHE A 40 4.64 -6.41 18.85
CA PHE A 40 3.43 -7.17 19.18
C PHE A 40 3.80 -8.62 19.49
N ASP A 41 3.41 -9.13 20.67
CA ASP A 41 3.79 -10.46 21.17
C ASP A 41 2.78 -11.57 20.83
N GLY A 42 1.81 -11.27 19.96
CA GLY A 42 0.70 -12.16 19.61
C GLY A 42 -0.55 -11.93 20.46
N ALA A 43 -0.48 -11.12 21.53
CA ALA A 43 -1.60 -10.76 22.39
C ALA A 43 -1.68 -9.24 22.64
N GLN A 44 -0.55 -8.59 22.88
CA GLN A 44 -0.47 -7.16 23.18
C GLN A 44 0.60 -6.47 22.34
N GLY A 45 0.25 -5.30 21.83
CA GLY A 45 1.15 -4.40 21.13
C GLY A 45 1.64 -3.27 22.03
N SER A 46 2.81 -2.75 21.72
CA SER A 46 3.37 -1.58 22.39
C SER A 46 4.32 -0.83 21.46
N VAL A 47 4.55 0.44 21.74
CA VAL A 47 5.64 1.20 21.13
C VAL A 47 6.94 0.73 21.78
N ASP A 48 7.88 0.19 20.99
CA ASP A 48 9.20 -0.24 21.45
C ASP A 48 10.18 0.93 21.42
N GLU A 49 10.15 1.73 20.35
CA GLU A 49 10.99 2.90 20.16
C GLU A 49 10.26 3.99 19.36
N ILE A 50 10.58 5.26 19.61
CA ILE A 50 10.18 6.40 18.78
C ILE A 50 11.46 7.01 18.20
N ILE A 51 11.50 7.09 16.87
CA ILE A 51 12.63 7.61 16.12
C ILE A 51 12.23 8.97 15.56
N THR A 52 12.92 10.04 15.97
CA THR A 52 12.75 11.33 15.33
C THR A 52 13.44 11.30 13.97
N VAL A 53 12.71 11.67 12.92
CA VAL A 53 13.18 11.71 11.54
C VAL A 53 13.19 13.13 11.02
N GLY A 54 13.83 13.36 9.85
CA GLY A 54 14.05 14.72 9.35
C GLY A 54 15.29 15.38 9.96
N TYR A 55 15.63 16.56 9.46
CA TYR A 55 16.80 17.30 9.97
C TYR A 55 16.48 18.76 10.32
N GLN A 56 15.31 19.28 9.92
CA GLN A 56 14.91 20.65 10.18
C GLN A 56 14.12 20.74 11.50
N ALA A 57 14.74 21.27 12.55
CA ALA A 57 14.12 21.35 13.85
C ALA A 57 12.91 22.32 13.97
N THR A 58 12.64 23.12 12.93
CA THR A 58 11.61 24.16 12.93
C THR A 58 10.48 23.93 11.95
N GLU A 59 10.57 22.93 11.12
CA GLU A 59 9.58 22.58 10.09
C GLU A 59 9.20 21.11 10.20
N ILE A 60 7.94 20.81 9.96
CA ILE A 60 7.47 19.43 9.82
C ILE A 60 7.76 18.97 8.40
N GLU A 61 8.63 17.97 8.26
CA GLU A 61 9.03 17.42 6.96
C GLU A 61 8.11 16.29 6.50
N GLY A 62 7.32 15.71 7.41
CA GLY A 62 6.23 14.78 7.18
C GLY A 62 6.67 13.41 6.65
N PRO A 63 7.07 12.47 7.52
CA PRO A 63 7.35 11.10 7.12
C PRO A 63 6.07 10.43 6.60
N HIS A 64 6.09 9.92 5.35
CA HIS A 64 4.88 9.42 4.69
C HIS A 64 4.97 7.95 4.26
N GLY A 65 5.81 7.60 3.30
CA GLY A 65 5.99 6.23 2.83
C GLY A 65 7.10 5.52 3.59
N LEU A 66 6.92 4.22 3.84
CA LEU A 66 7.92 3.35 4.49
C LEU A 66 8.17 2.09 3.66
N THR A 67 9.41 1.65 3.60
CA THR A 67 9.79 0.33 3.08
C THR A 67 11.06 -0.16 3.77
N LEU A 68 11.32 -1.47 3.69
CA LEU A 68 12.58 -2.07 4.07
C LEU A 68 13.28 -2.63 2.84
N ASP A 69 14.60 -2.75 2.92
CA ASP A 69 15.33 -3.51 1.92
C ASP A 69 15.09 -5.01 2.07
N PRO A 70 15.30 -5.82 1.02
CA PRO A 70 15.07 -7.27 1.08
C PRO A 70 15.94 -8.02 2.11
N SER A 71 17.09 -7.47 2.54
CA SER A 71 17.93 -8.06 3.58
C SER A 71 17.39 -7.76 4.99
N GLY A 72 16.61 -6.68 5.14
CA GLY A 72 16.15 -6.18 6.43
C GLY A 72 17.19 -5.37 7.20
N ASP A 73 18.33 -5.04 6.58
CA ASP A 73 19.41 -4.27 7.22
C ASP A 73 19.13 -2.77 7.26
N PHE A 74 18.28 -2.29 6.35
CA PHE A 74 17.91 -0.89 6.23
C PHE A 74 16.41 -0.70 6.07
N TRP A 75 15.91 0.40 6.62
CA TRP A 75 14.59 0.91 6.34
C TRP A 75 14.66 2.31 5.74
N TYR A 76 13.64 2.63 4.95
CA TYR A 76 13.57 3.88 4.20
C TYR A 76 12.26 4.57 4.51
N VAL A 77 12.31 5.91 4.60
CA VAL A 77 11.15 6.77 4.81
C VAL A 77 11.18 7.96 3.86
N THR A 78 10.04 8.26 3.23
CA THR A 78 9.89 9.48 2.47
C THR A 78 9.51 10.63 3.39
N MET A 79 10.16 11.80 3.22
CA MET A 79 9.78 13.05 3.84
C MET A 79 9.01 13.87 2.79
N ALA A 80 7.68 13.96 2.97
CA ALA A 80 6.76 14.38 1.93
C ALA A 80 6.63 15.89 1.77
N HIS A 81 6.77 16.66 2.86
CA HIS A 81 6.51 18.10 2.89
C HIS A 81 7.72 19.00 2.66
N GLY A 82 8.83 18.43 2.17
CA GLY A 82 10.03 19.20 1.84
C GLY A 82 9.75 20.33 0.84
N ASN A 83 10.42 21.47 0.99
CA ASN A 83 10.24 22.63 0.14
C ASN A 83 11.59 22.99 -0.55
N PRO A 84 11.70 22.98 -1.89
CA PRO A 84 10.63 22.69 -2.87
C PRO A 84 10.44 21.19 -3.16
N PHE A 85 11.35 20.32 -2.70
CA PHE A 85 11.39 18.90 -3.01
C PHE A 85 11.32 18.06 -1.74
N GLY A 86 10.69 16.89 -1.83
CA GLY A 86 10.75 15.89 -0.79
C GLY A 86 12.03 15.08 -0.84
N ARG A 87 12.19 14.16 0.11
CA ARG A 87 13.38 13.34 0.25
C ARG A 87 13.03 11.89 0.58
N VAL A 88 13.97 10.99 0.32
CA VAL A 88 13.99 9.66 0.92
C VAL A 88 15.21 9.53 1.81
N TYR A 89 15.00 9.07 3.04
CA TYR A 89 16.02 8.83 4.04
C TYR A 89 16.23 7.34 4.20
N LYS A 90 17.49 6.93 4.40
CA LYS A 90 17.92 5.56 4.68
C LYS A 90 18.43 5.45 6.10
N TYR A 91 17.89 4.51 6.86
CA TYR A 91 18.26 4.23 8.23
C TYR A 91 18.73 2.78 8.38
N ALA A 92 19.71 2.54 9.26
CA ALA A 92 20.12 1.18 9.62
C ALA A 92 19.12 0.60 10.64
N THR A 93 18.59 -0.61 10.42
CA THR A 93 17.58 -1.24 11.28
C THR A 93 18.06 -1.56 12.69
N GLU A 94 19.33 -1.98 12.85
CA GLU A 94 19.89 -2.32 14.18
C GLU A 94 19.98 -1.13 15.14
N SER A 95 20.23 0.06 14.61
CA SER A 95 20.53 1.25 15.41
C SER A 95 19.55 2.38 15.25
N ASN A 96 18.64 2.28 14.28
CA ASN A 96 17.72 3.32 13.84
C ASN A 96 18.42 4.66 13.54
N LYS A 97 19.70 4.62 13.16
CA LYS A 97 20.48 5.81 12.82
C LYS A 97 20.38 6.11 11.34
N LEU A 98 20.27 7.38 11.03
CA LEU A 98 20.38 7.89 9.67
C LEU A 98 21.72 7.49 9.05
N VAL A 99 21.66 6.87 7.87
CA VAL A 99 22.83 6.49 7.08
C VAL A 99 23.07 7.52 5.98
N ASP A 100 22.02 7.83 5.20
CA ASP A 100 22.10 8.73 4.06
C ASP A 100 20.69 9.18 3.62
N PHE A 101 20.61 10.12 2.66
CA PHE A 101 19.37 10.56 2.05
C PHE A 101 19.59 11.10 0.65
N THR A 102 18.50 11.20 -0.14
CA THR A 102 18.53 11.90 -1.43
C THR A 102 17.27 12.73 -1.64
N GLU A 103 17.37 13.79 -2.42
CA GLU A 103 16.23 14.60 -2.85
C GLU A 103 15.47 13.87 -3.97
N LEU A 104 14.14 13.94 -3.92
CA LEU A 104 13.24 13.39 -4.92
C LEU A 104 12.32 14.51 -5.45
N GLY A 105 11.26 14.12 -6.17
CA GLY A 105 10.24 15.05 -6.61
C GLY A 105 9.37 15.60 -5.46
N ILE A 106 8.31 16.31 -5.82
CA ILE A 106 7.39 16.91 -4.85
C ILE A 106 6.51 15.81 -4.24
N PHE A 107 6.47 15.76 -2.90
CA PHE A 107 5.69 14.84 -2.11
C PHE A 107 5.95 13.37 -2.49
N PRO A 108 7.16 12.84 -2.25
CA PRO A 108 7.41 11.41 -2.43
C PRO A 108 6.53 10.61 -1.46
N ALA A 109 5.87 9.58 -1.97
CA ALA A 109 4.85 8.81 -1.23
C ALA A 109 5.25 7.33 -1.14
N SER A 110 4.47 6.43 -1.74
CA SER A 110 4.76 5.01 -1.65
C SER A 110 6.03 4.62 -2.39
N MET A 111 6.74 3.65 -1.85
CA MET A 111 7.98 3.13 -2.43
C MET A 111 8.17 1.65 -2.11
N GLN A 112 8.97 1.01 -2.93
CA GLN A 112 9.43 -0.37 -2.70
C GLN A 112 10.76 -0.60 -3.40
N ILE A 113 11.58 -1.52 -2.84
CA ILE A 113 12.83 -1.97 -3.45
C ILE A 113 12.57 -3.25 -4.23
N SER A 114 13.02 -3.28 -5.49
CA SER A 114 12.91 -4.50 -6.29
C SER A 114 13.96 -5.53 -5.88
N PRO A 115 13.56 -6.77 -5.58
CA PRO A 115 14.52 -7.84 -5.34
C PRO A 115 15.29 -8.28 -6.60
N ALA A 116 14.81 -7.91 -7.80
CA ALA A 116 15.46 -8.32 -9.06
C ALA A 116 16.71 -7.47 -9.39
N ASN A 117 16.67 -6.16 -9.15
CA ASN A 117 17.82 -5.28 -9.45
C ASN A 117 18.31 -4.47 -8.24
N GLY A 118 17.64 -4.57 -7.09
CA GLY A 118 18.02 -3.85 -5.87
C GLY A 118 17.66 -2.36 -5.87
N MET A 119 17.01 -1.82 -6.91
CA MET A 119 16.67 -0.40 -7.00
C MET A 119 15.40 -0.09 -6.25
N LEU A 120 15.38 1.09 -5.63
CA LEU A 120 14.20 1.65 -4.97
C LEU A 120 13.38 2.46 -5.97
N PHE A 121 12.08 2.15 -6.07
CA PHE A 121 11.11 2.89 -6.88
C PHE A 121 10.18 3.67 -5.95
N CYS A 122 10.11 4.99 -6.11
CA CYS A 122 9.31 5.88 -5.27
C CYS A 122 8.44 6.79 -6.14
N VAL A 123 7.13 6.82 -5.87
CA VAL A 123 6.22 7.73 -6.56
C VAL A 123 6.32 9.14 -5.99
N ASN A 124 6.36 10.15 -6.83
CA ASN A 124 6.28 11.57 -6.46
C ASN A 124 4.83 12.02 -6.62
N PHE A 125 4.07 12.00 -5.53
CA PHE A 125 2.62 12.24 -5.53
C PHE A 125 2.24 13.64 -6.00
N ASN A 126 3.13 14.62 -5.81
CA ASN A 126 2.93 16.01 -6.23
C ASN A 126 1.69 16.68 -5.63
N LEU A 127 1.33 16.32 -4.38
CA LEU A 127 0.09 16.78 -3.74
C LEU A 127 -0.03 18.31 -3.66
N HIS A 128 1.07 19.01 -3.43
CA HIS A 128 1.13 20.45 -3.30
C HIS A 128 1.54 21.18 -4.59
N GLY A 129 1.79 20.41 -5.66
CA GLY A 129 2.22 20.94 -6.95
C GLY A 129 1.05 21.27 -7.88
N LYS A 130 1.40 21.64 -9.10
CA LYS A 130 0.42 21.81 -10.18
C LYS A 130 -0.17 20.44 -10.57
N MET A 131 -1.44 20.43 -11.01
CA MET A 131 -2.10 19.22 -11.50
C MET A 131 -1.59 18.86 -12.90
N VAL A 132 -0.37 18.36 -12.96
CA VAL A 132 0.33 17.92 -14.18
C VAL A 132 0.87 16.49 -13.96
N PRO A 133 1.23 15.77 -15.03
CA PRO A 133 1.94 14.51 -14.93
C PRO A 133 3.16 14.63 -14.00
N SER A 134 3.32 13.68 -13.09
CA SER A 134 4.43 13.57 -12.17
C SER A 134 5.28 12.35 -12.49
N THR A 135 6.11 11.89 -11.56
CA THR A 135 7.13 10.89 -11.84
C THR A 135 7.17 9.76 -10.82
N VAL A 136 7.81 8.66 -11.20
CA VAL A 136 8.40 7.66 -10.31
C VAL A 136 9.91 7.84 -10.34
N SER A 137 10.50 8.11 -9.20
CA SER A 137 11.96 8.17 -9.01
C SER A 137 12.53 6.77 -8.84
N VAL A 138 13.65 6.49 -9.50
CA VAL A 138 14.44 5.28 -9.32
C VAL A 138 15.74 5.67 -8.62
N VAL A 139 15.98 5.11 -7.44
CA VAL A 139 17.13 5.41 -6.60
C VAL A 139 17.98 4.16 -6.43
N ASP A 140 19.30 4.30 -6.52
CA ASP A 140 20.23 3.27 -6.06
C ASP A 140 20.36 3.33 -4.53
N PRO A 141 19.87 2.34 -3.77
CA PRO A 141 19.93 2.39 -2.32
C PRO A 141 21.34 2.25 -1.74
N PHE A 142 22.32 1.84 -2.55
CA PHE A 142 23.71 1.74 -2.10
C PHE A 142 24.39 3.11 -2.09
N SER A 143 24.28 3.87 -3.18
CA SER A 143 24.87 5.22 -3.29
C SER A 143 23.92 6.33 -2.86
N MET A 144 22.64 6.03 -2.67
CA MET A 144 21.57 7.01 -2.47
C MET A 144 21.49 8.07 -3.58
N GLU A 145 21.79 7.68 -4.82
CA GLU A 145 21.68 8.53 -6.00
C GLU A 145 20.36 8.26 -6.74
N GLU A 146 19.66 9.32 -7.13
CA GLU A 146 18.51 9.22 -8.04
C GLU A 146 19.03 9.00 -9.47
N LEU A 147 18.79 7.79 -10.00
CA LEU A 147 19.29 7.39 -11.33
C LEU A 147 18.37 7.86 -12.46
N LYS A 148 17.06 7.91 -12.21
CA LYS A 148 16.04 8.21 -13.24
C LYS A 148 14.75 8.72 -12.62
N GLN A 149 14.07 9.62 -13.34
CA GLN A 149 12.68 9.96 -13.12
C GLN A 149 11.84 9.48 -14.31
N ILE A 150 10.89 8.59 -14.05
CA ILE A 150 10.01 8.02 -15.07
C ILE A 150 8.69 8.79 -15.02
N GLN A 151 8.38 9.52 -16.10
CA GLN A 151 7.15 10.31 -16.17
C GLN A 151 5.92 9.40 -16.21
N THR A 152 4.98 9.60 -15.28
CA THR A 152 3.71 8.89 -15.19
C THR A 152 2.53 9.87 -15.32
N GLY A 153 1.35 9.54 -14.76
CA GLY A 153 0.17 10.41 -14.80
C GLY A 153 0.14 11.47 -13.69
N ALA A 154 -0.97 12.16 -13.59
CA ALA A 154 -1.17 13.18 -12.56
C ALA A 154 -1.51 12.56 -11.20
N MET A 155 -0.79 12.97 -10.16
CA MET A 155 -0.91 12.48 -8.79
C MET A 155 -0.73 10.95 -8.68
N PRO A 156 0.45 10.39 -9.03
CA PRO A 156 0.77 9.00 -8.74
C PRO A 156 0.86 8.80 -7.23
N HIS A 157 0.18 7.78 -6.66
CA HIS A 157 0.11 7.61 -5.20
C HIS A 157 0.52 6.22 -4.76
N GLY A 158 -0.26 5.19 -5.09
CA GLY A 158 0.01 3.82 -4.71
C GLY A 158 0.86 3.11 -5.74
N SER A 159 1.86 2.36 -5.27
CA SER A 159 2.71 1.56 -6.13
C SER A 159 3.20 0.30 -5.44
N ARG A 160 3.42 -0.77 -6.22
CA ARG A 160 3.99 -2.04 -5.74
C ARG A 160 4.77 -2.74 -6.85
N ILE A 161 5.76 -3.51 -6.43
CA ILE A 161 6.56 -4.36 -7.31
C ILE A 161 5.90 -5.74 -7.44
N SER A 162 5.98 -6.35 -8.62
CA SER A 162 5.50 -7.71 -8.87
C SER A 162 6.23 -8.75 -8.01
N PRO A 163 5.64 -9.92 -7.73
CA PRO A 163 6.26 -10.96 -6.91
C PRO A 163 7.63 -11.45 -7.42
N ASP A 164 7.85 -11.42 -8.73
CA ASP A 164 9.13 -11.75 -9.38
C ASP A 164 10.15 -10.62 -9.38
N GLY A 165 9.75 -9.42 -8.93
CA GLY A 165 10.59 -8.24 -8.88
C GLY A 165 10.80 -7.51 -10.21
N LEU A 166 10.22 -7.99 -11.32
CA LEU A 166 10.54 -7.50 -12.65
C LEU A 166 9.68 -6.33 -13.12
N ASN A 167 8.52 -6.11 -12.49
CA ASN A 167 7.60 -5.04 -12.87
C ASN A 167 7.22 -4.19 -11.66
N HIS A 168 7.24 -2.88 -11.83
CA HIS A 168 6.70 -1.92 -10.87
C HIS A 168 5.38 -1.38 -11.40
N PHE A 169 4.32 -1.54 -10.61
CA PHE A 169 2.99 -1.01 -10.91
C PHE A 169 2.77 0.29 -10.14
N SER A 170 2.22 1.30 -10.82
CA SER A 170 1.88 2.60 -10.22
C SER A 170 0.54 3.09 -10.74
N VAL A 171 -0.30 3.65 -9.86
CA VAL A 171 -1.57 4.27 -10.24
C VAL A 171 -1.54 5.77 -10.04
N ALA A 172 -2.11 6.51 -10.99
CA ALA A 172 -2.20 7.96 -10.95
C ALA A 172 -3.66 8.41 -10.72
N MET A 173 -3.91 9.00 -9.53
CA MET A 173 -5.26 9.31 -9.05
C MET A 173 -6.06 10.20 -9.99
N MET A 174 -5.47 11.26 -10.50
CA MET A 174 -6.21 12.28 -11.24
C MET A 174 -6.29 11.98 -12.72
N SER A 175 -5.32 11.30 -13.30
CA SER A 175 -5.39 10.85 -14.69
C SER A 175 -6.09 9.50 -14.87
N GLY A 176 -6.34 8.74 -13.79
CA GLY A 176 -7.06 7.46 -13.83
C GLY A 176 -6.33 6.37 -14.57
N GLU A 177 -5.01 6.33 -14.45
CA GLU A 177 -4.14 5.42 -15.19
C GLU A 177 -3.42 4.45 -14.27
N LEU A 178 -3.25 3.22 -14.74
CA LEU A 178 -2.31 2.23 -14.23
C LEU A 178 -1.13 2.15 -15.18
N PHE A 179 0.08 2.22 -14.62
CA PHE A 179 1.34 2.06 -15.32
C PHE A 179 2.02 0.76 -14.89
N GLU A 180 2.59 0.06 -15.85
CA GLU A 180 3.56 -1.01 -15.64
C GLU A 180 4.93 -0.52 -16.13
N ILE A 181 5.91 -0.55 -15.25
CA ILE A 181 7.28 -0.13 -15.49
C ILE A 181 8.16 -1.38 -15.42
N ASP A 182 8.93 -1.64 -16.47
CA ASP A 182 9.96 -2.67 -16.47
C ASP A 182 11.10 -2.23 -15.55
N VAL A 183 11.37 -3.04 -14.54
CA VAL A 183 12.36 -2.75 -13.50
C VAL A 183 13.79 -2.75 -14.04
N MET A 184 14.09 -3.59 -15.04
CA MET A 184 15.45 -3.72 -15.59
C MET A 184 15.80 -2.59 -16.56
N THR A 185 14.83 -2.15 -17.38
CA THR A 185 15.04 -1.04 -18.33
C THR A 185 14.68 0.31 -17.72
N MET A 186 13.91 0.32 -16.62
CA MET A 186 13.36 1.52 -15.98
C MET A 186 12.51 2.35 -16.95
N GLU A 187 11.70 1.69 -17.76
CA GLU A 187 10.81 2.30 -18.74
C GLU A 187 9.37 1.78 -18.61
N ILE A 188 8.42 2.61 -19.02
CA ILE A 188 7.02 2.20 -19.06
C ILE A 188 6.84 1.15 -20.16
N SER A 189 6.46 -0.06 -19.76
CA SER A 189 6.11 -1.15 -20.68
C SER A 189 4.71 -0.97 -21.21
N ARG A 190 3.77 -0.66 -20.32
CA ARG A 190 2.33 -0.52 -20.66
C ARG A 190 1.65 0.50 -19.78
N LYS A 191 0.55 1.07 -20.30
CA LYS A 191 -0.37 1.88 -19.49
C LYS A 191 -1.83 1.51 -19.80
N LEU A 192 -2.70 1.62 -18.80
CA LEU A 192 -4.12 1.33 -18.91
C LEU A 192 -4.92 2.53 -18.38
N ASN A 193 -5.82 3.06 -19.19
CA ASN A 193 -6.81 4.00 -18.70
C ASN A 193 -7.94 3.22 -18.03
N LEU A 194 -8.07 3.35 -16.72
CA LEU A 194 -8.97 2.56 -15.89
C LEU A 194 -10.45 2.92 -16.12
N ASP A 195 -10.76 4.20 -16.35
CA ASP A 195 -12.14 4.64 -16.64
C ASP A 195 -12.67 4.01 -17.92
N ARG A 196 -11.85 3.98 -18.99
CA ARG A 196 -12.20 3.36 -20.27
C ARG A 196 -12.31 1.85 -20.17
N SER A 197 -11.35 1.21 -19.47
CA SER A 197 -11.35 -0.24 -19.31
C SER A 197 -12.57 -0.73 -18.50
N LEU A 198 -12.91 -0.03 -17.42
CA LEU A 198 -14.11 -0.31 -16.63
C LEU A 198 -15.40 -0.13 -17.45
N ALA A 199 -15.48 0.93 -18.28
CA ALA A 199 -16.62 1.15 -19.15
C ALA A 199 -16.78 0.04 -20.20
N SER A 200 -15.67 -0.55 -20.65
CA SER A 200 -15.69 -1.67 -21.59
C SER A 200 -16.18 -2.98 -20.97
N LEU A 201 -15.90 -3.22 -19.68
CA LEU A 201 -16.41 -4.38 -18.95
C LEU A 201 -17.95 -4.41 -18.89
N HIS A 202 -18.60 -3.24 -18.87
CA HIS A 202 -20.06 -3.12 -18.76
C HIS A 202 -20.79 -3.01 -20.13
N LYS A 203 -20.05 -3.01 -21.24
CA LYS A 203 -20.68 -3.07 -22.56
C LYS A 203 -21.16 -4.48 -22.84
N VAL A 204 -22.48 -4.68 -22.82
CA VAL A 204 -23.11 -5.87 -23.40
C VAL A 204 -22.77 -5.89 -24.90
N PRO A 205 -22.32 -7.00 -25.50
CA PRO A 205 -22.21 -7.09 -26.94
C PRO A 205 -23.59 -6.82 -27.54
N SER A 206 -23.79 -5.68 -28.19
CA SER A 206 -24.99 -5.48 -28.98
C SER A 206 -24.82 -6.28 -30.26
N ASP A 207 -25.56 -7.36 -30.40
CA ASP A 207 -25.76 -8.01 -31.69
C ASP A 207 -26.36 -6.98 -32.65
N ALA A 208 -25.72 -6.89 -33.81
CA ALA A 208 -26.09 -6.10 -34.97
C ALA A 208 -25.85 -4.57 -34.90
N ALA A 209 -24.73 -4.16 -35.49
CA ALA A 209 -24.57 -2.81 -36.02
C ALA A 209 -25.49 -2.63 -37.21
N GLU A 210 -26.50 -1.77 -37.11
CA GLU A 210 -27.09 -1.16 -38.27
C GLU A 210 -26.20 0.01 -38.72
N ASP A 211 -25.62 -0.14 -39.91
CA ASP A 211 -24.94 0.91 -40.67
C ASP A 211 -25.89 2.09 -40.94
N HIS A 212 -25.72 3.18 -40.22
CA HIS A 212 -26.20 4.47 -40.66
C HIS A 212 -25.02 5.40 -40.89
N ALA A 213 -24.63 5.45 -42.17
CA ALA A 213 -23.79 6.51 -42.67
C ALA A 213 -24.55 7.84 -42.56
N ASP A 214 -24.08 8.73 -41.70
CA ASP A 214 -24.46 10.14 -41.77
C ASP A 214 -23.26 10.95 -42.28
N MET A 215 -23.51 11.62 -43.43
CA MET A 215 -22.56 12.46 -44.10
C MET A 215 -22.68 13.91 -43.62
N GLY A 216 -21.56 14.43 -43.18
CA GLY A 216 -21.21 15.85 -43.36
C GLY A 216 -21.67 16.82 -42.29
N HIS A 217 -20.71 17.31 -41.51
CA HIS A 217 -20.64 18.76 -41.25
C HIS A 217 -19.19 19.22 -40.98
N THR A 218 -18.90 20.29 -41.68
CA THR A 218 -17.80 21.22 -41.80
C THR A 218 -16.97 21.49 -40.52
N MET A 219 -15.64 21.55 -40.77
CA MET A 219 -14.61 22.08 -39.90
C MET A 219 -14.91 23.47 -39.35
N ASN A 220 -14.81 23.63 -38.06
CA ASN A 220 -14.39 24.86 -37.42
C ASN A 220 -13.17 24.54 -36.57
N ASP A 221 -12.05 25.16 -36.94
CA ASP A 221 -10.82 25.20 -36.16
C ASP A 221 -11.05 26.03 -34.89
N GLU A 222 -11.47 25.39 -33.79
CA GLU A 222 -11.29 25.92 -32.46
C GLU A 222 -10.23 25.08 -31.77
N ALA A 223 -9.19 25.76 -31.23
CA ALA A 223 -8.13 25.17 -30.45
C ALA A 223 -8.73 24.26 -29.34
N PRO A 224 -8.15 23.09 -29.09
CA PRO A 224 -8.71 22.18 -28.11
C PRO A 224 -8.64 22.83 -26.71
N HIS A 225 -9.80 23.26 -26.21
CA HIS A 225 -9.97 23.46 -24.78
C HIS A 225 -9.60 22.12 -24.10
N GLN A 226 -8.46 22.08 -23.42
CA GLN A 226 -8.12 20.99 -22.53
C GLN A 226 -9.16 20.97 -21.39
N VAL A 227 -10.26 20.28 -21.62
CA VAL A 227 -11.13 19.85 -20.53
C VAL A 227 -10.29 18.85 -19.73
N SER A 228 -9.79 19.27 -18.59
CA SER A 228 -9.12 18.38 -17.66
C SER A 228 -10.17 17.41 -17.11
N HIS A 229 -10.40 16.30 -17.81
CA HIS A 229 -11.24 15.22 -17.31
C HIS A 229 -10.49 14.55 -16.17
N HIS A 230 -10.79 14.96 -14.94
CA HIS A 230 -10.36 14.22 -13.77
C HIS A 230 -11.00 12.83 -13.78
N SER A 231 -10.22 11.80 -13.50
CA SER A 231 -10.71 10.42 -13.41
C SER A 231 -11.84 10.30 -12.39
N ALA A 232 -12.91 9.63 -12.78
CA ALA A 232 -14.00 9.29 -11.87
C ALA A 232 -13.60 8.13 -10.92
N ILE A 233 -12.66 7.27 -11.33
CA ILE A 233 -12.15 6.15 -10.55
C ILE A 233 -11.27 6.61 -9.40
N LYS A 234 -10.41 7.61 -9.61
CA LYS A 234 -9.43 8.10 -8.62
C LYS A 234 -8.68 6.94 -7.95
N PRO A 235 -7.87 6.17 -8.70
CA PRO A 235 -7.18 5.03 -8.13
C PRO A 235 -6.15 5.48 -7.11
N THR A 236 -6.18 4.91 -5.90
CA THR A 236 -5.28 5.30 -4.80
C THR A 236 -4.19 4.27 -4.54
N TRP A 237 -4.43 3.01 -4.84
CA TRP A 237 -3.50 1.92 -4.56
C TRP A 237 -3.53 0.85 -5.64
N VAL A 238 -2.41 0.16 -5.82
CA VAL A 238 -2.29 -1.04 -6.66
C VAL A 238 -1.50 -2.09 -5.91
N ILE A 239 -1.93 -3.34 -5.99
CA ILE A 239 -1.23 -4.49 -5.41
C ILE A 239 -1.25 -5.67 -6.38
N PRO A 240 -0.09 -6.24 -6.75
CA PRO A 240 -0.02 -7.48 -7.50
C PRO A 240 -0.47 -8.66 -6.63
N HIS A 241 -1.22 -9.59 -7.22
CA HIS A 241 -1.51 -10.86 -6.60
C HIS A 241 -0.25 -11.76 -6.61
N PRO A 242 -0.01 -12.59 -5.58
CA PRO A 242 1.15 -13.48 -5.52
C PRO A 242 1.28 -14.48 -6.68
N ASP A 243 0.19 -14.76 -7.41
CA ASP A 243 0.25 -15.62 -8.62
C ASP A 243 0.91 -14.95 -9.83
N GLY A 244 1.16 -13.63 -9.78
CA GLY A 244 1.76 -12.86 -10.88
C GLY A 244 0.89 -12.69 -12.12
N GLN A 245 -0.42 -13.01 -12.06
CA GLN A 245 -1.31 -12.97 -13.23
C GLN A 245 -2.27 -11.79 -13.22
N ARG A 246 -2.43 -11.11 -12.09
CA ARG A 246 -3.39 -10.04 -11.89
C ARG A 246 -2.90 -9.01 -10.88
N VAL A 247 -3.46 -7.83 -10.97
CA VAL A 247 -3.29 -6.76 -9.97
C VAL A 247 -4.66 -6.25 -9.53
N TYR A 248 -4.74 -5.78 -8.30
CA TYR A 248 -5.93 -5.14 -7.74
C TYR A 248 -5.68 -3.65 -7.55
N VAL A 249 -6.69 -2.84 -7.88
CA VAL A 249 -6.63 -1.38 -7.77
C VAL A 249 -7.77 -0.88 -6.91
N ALA A 250 -7.44 -0.07 -5.90
CA ALA A 250 -8.43 0.65 -5.10
C ALA A 250 -8.98 1.82 -5.89
N ALA A 251 -10.21 1.70 -6.37
CA ALA A 251 -10.95 2.74 -7.10
C ALA A 251 -11.72 3.62 -6.08
N ASN A 252 -10.99 4.51 -5.39
CA ASN A 252 -11.51 5.33 -4.29
C ASN A 252 -12.73 6.17 -4.68
N GLY A 253 -12.74 6.72 -5.89
CA GLY A 253 -13.85 7.56 -6.39
C GLY A 253 -15.10 6.78 -6.79
N LYS A 254 -15.06 5.43 -6.75
CA LYS A 254 -16.17 4.55 -7.16
C LYS A 254 -16.57 3.54 -6.08
N ASP A 255 -15.96 3.59 -4.91
CA ASP A 255 -16.21 2.64 -3.82
C ASP A 255 -16.13 1.17 -4.30
N MET A 256 -15.03 0.82 -4.97
CA MET A 256 -14.80 -0.54 -5.47
C MET A 256 -13.32 -0.88 -5.59
N ILE A 257 -13.02 -2.17 -5.65
CA ILE A 257 -11.73 -2.69 -6.11
C ILE A 257 -11.89 -3.17 -7.54
N LEU A 258 -10.90 -2.88 -8.39
CA LEU A 258 -10.80 -3.39 -9.75
C LEU A 258 -9.79 -4.53 -9.77
N GLU A 259 -10.14 -5.65 -10.41
CA GLU A 259 -9.18 -6.70 -10.78
C GLU A 259 -8.78 -6.53 -12.25
N ILE A 260 -7.50 -6.41 -12.49
CA ILE A 260 -6.90 -6.29 -13.83
C ILE A 260 -6.15 -7.58 -14.15
N ASN A 261 -6.51 -8.22 -15.26
CA ASN A 261 -5.76 -9.36 -15.79
C ASN A 261 -4.52 -8.86 -16.53
N LEU A 262 -3.33 -9.30 -16.11
CA LEU A 262 -2.07 -8.81 -16.66
C LEU A 262 -1.80 -9.31 -18.10
N LEU A 263 -2.31 -10.48 -18.48
CA LEU A 263 -2.16 -10.97 -19.84
C LEU A 263 -3.03 -10.17 -20.83
N LYS A 264 -4.30 -9.94 -20.48
CA LYS A 264 -5.25 -9.18 -21.30
C LYS A 264 -5.05 -7.67 -21.21
N TRP A 265 -4.48 -7.19 -20.11
CA TRP A 265 -4.27 -5.79 -19.77
C TRP A 265 -5.58 -4.99 -19.77
N GLU A 266 -6.56 -5.53 -19.07
CA GLU A 266 -7.91 -4.96 -18.93
C GLU A 266 -8.53 -5.27 -17.58
N VAL A 267 -9.49 -4.46 -17.15
CA VAL A 267 -10.35 -4.75 -15.97
C VAL A 267 -11.24 -5.93 -16.33
N VAL A 268 -11.19 -6.99 -15.52
CA VAL A 268 -11.97 -8.22 -15.74
C VAL A 268 -13.04 -8.45 -14.68
N GLN A 269 -12.88 -7.83 -13.50
CA GLN A 269 -13.82 -7.98 -12.39
C GLN A 269 -13.81 -6.74 -11.50
N THR A 270 -14.91 -6.51 -10.80
CA THR A 270 -15.05 -5.46 -9.78
C THR A 270 -15.62 -6.04 -8.49
N PHE A 271 -15.18 -5.48 -7.36
CA PHE A 271 -15.67 -5.83 -6.03
C PHE A 271 -16.22 -4.55 -5.38
N PRO A 272 -17.55 -4.41 -5.23
CA PRO A 272 -18.14 -3.28 -4.52
C PRO A 272 -17.67 -3.25 -3.06
N THR A 273 -17.25 -2.09 -2.55
CA THR A 273 -16.68 -1.93 -1.22
C THR A 273 -17.50 -0.96 -0.36
N GLY A 274 -17.09 -0.82 0.91
CA GLY A 274 -17.43 0.35 1.72
C GLY A 274 -16.81 1.64 1.17
N LYS A 275 -17.03 2.77 1.87
CA LYS A 275 -16.68 4.10 1.38
C LYS A 275 -15.20 4.42 1.38
N GLY A 276 -14.69 4.80 0.22
CA GLY A 276 -13.33 5.27 0.03
C GLY A 276 -12.27 4.20 0.23
N PRO A 277 -12.27 3.08 -0.55
CA PRO A 277 -11.17 2.13 -0.53
C PRO A 277 -9.87 2.84 -0.87
N TYR A 278 -8.83 2.64 -0.04
CA TYR A 278 -7.63 3.46 -0.15
C TYR A 278 -6.35 2.64 -0.30
N ASN A 279 -6.03 1.81 0.69
CA ASN A 279 -4.89 0.89 0.65
C ASN A 279 -5.38 -0.55 0.57
N ILE A 280 -4.61 -1.39 -0.10
CA ILE A 280 -4.87 -2.82 -0.25
C ILE A 280 -3.61 -3.58 0.11
N GLU A 281 -3.75 -4.67 0.86
CA GLU A 281 -2.71 -5.66 1.06
C GLU A 281 -3.27 -7.06 0.80
N ILE A 282 -2.44 -7.98 0.31
CA ILE A 282 -2.83 -9.37 0.03
C ILE A 282 -1.94 -10.29 0.86
N THR A 283 -2.52 -11.30 1.50
CA THR A 283 -1.73 -12.33 2.18
C THR A 283 -0.82 -13.08 1.20
N GLY A 284 0.38 -13.46 1.64
CA GLY A 284 1.38 -14.09 0.75
C GLY A 284 0.93 -15.40 0.10
N ASP A 285 -0.11 -16.05 0.65
CA ASP A 285 -0.77 -17.22 0.05
C ASP A 285 -1.82 -16.85 -1.01
N GLY A 286 -2.10 -15.55 -1.20
CA GLY A 286 -3.06 -15.04 -2.18
C GLY A 286 -4.53 -15.25 -1.80
N ASN A 287 -4.85 -15.73 -0.60
CA ASN A 287 -6.22 -16.12 -0.25
C ASN A 287 -7.05 -14.95 0.27
N LYS A 288 -6.43 -14.01 0.98
CA LYS A 288 -7.13 -12.89 1.59
C LYS A 288 -6.62 -11.56 1.05
N MET A 289 -7.54 -10.63 0.85
CA MET A 289 -7.27 -9.22 0.57
C MET A 289 -7.79 -8.40 1.75
N ILE A 290 -6.96 -7.49 2.24
CA ILE A 290 -7.28 -6.56 3.32
C ILE A 290 -7.35 -5.16 2.72
N VAL A 291 -8.44 -4.44 2.96
CA VAL A 291 -8.69 -3.13 2.36
C VAL A 291 -9.03 -2.10 3.43
N SER A 292 -8.33 -0.96 3.42
CA SER A 292 -8.73 0.18 4.25
C SER A 292 -9.83 0.98 3.56
N TYR A 293 -10.96 1.23 4.25
CA TYR A 293 -12.02 2.12 3.81
C TYR A 293 -11.84 3.48 4.50
N LYS A 294 -11.00 4.34 3.90
CA LYS A 294 -10.50 5.58 4.51
C LYS A 294 -11.62 6.52 4.95
N THR A 295 -12.64 6.69 4.14
CA THR A 295 -13.78 7.58 4.42
C THR A 295 -14.70 7.03 5.51
N GLU A 296 -14.82 5.71 5.59
CA GLU A 296 -15.70 5.02 6.53
C GLU A 296 -15.02 4.78 7.89
N GLY A 297 -13.70 4.76 7.91
CA GLY A 297 -12.91 4.44 9.11
C GLY A 297 -13.05 2.98 9.51
N THR A 298 -12.98 2.08 8.54
CA THR A 298 -13.08 0.64 8.72
C THR A 298 -12.02 -0.09 7.91
N THR A 299 -11.75 -1.34 8.28
CA THR A 299 -10.90 -2.28 7.53
C THR A 299 -11.71 -3.49 7.14
N ALA A 300 -11.71 -3.86 5.86
CA ALA A 300 -12.39 -5.04 5.36
C ALA A 300 -11.42 -6.18 5.10
N ILE A 301 -11.88 -7.41 5.34
CA ILE A 301 -11.19 -8.66 4.99
C ILE A 301 -12.02 -9.36 3.93
N TRP A 302 -11.39 -9.69 2.81
CA TRP A 302 -11.99 -10.36 1.67
C TRP A 302 -11.40 -11.75 1.46
N ASP A 303 -12.24 -12.71 1.08
CA ASP A 303 -11.84 -14.01 0.52
C ASP A 303 -11.74 -13.84 -1.00
N LEU A 304 -10.54 -13.91 -1.54
CA LEU A 304 -10.29 -13.75 -2.97
C LEU A 304 -10.76 -14.94 -3.80
N GLY A 305 -10.73 -16.16 -3.22
CA GLY A 305 -11.21 -17.36 -3.90
C GLY A 305 -12.73 -17.36 -4.10
N GLN A 306 -13.48 -16.78 -3.15
CA GLN A 306 -14.93 -16.65 -3.22
C GLN A 306 -15.40 -15.31 -3.76
N GLY A 307 -14.50 -14.32 -3.86
CA GLY A 307 -14.82 -12.97 -4.31
C GLY A 307 -15.80 -12.24 -3.39
N ARG A 308 -15.75 -12.50 -2.07
CA ARG A 308 -16.69 -11.91 -1.10
C ARG A 308 -16.00 -11.35 0.12
N GLU A 309 -16.60 -10.32 0.69
CA GLU A 309 -16.21 -9.74 1.97
C GLU A 309 -16.54 -10.69 3.12
N LEU A 310 -15.56 -11.00 3.96
CA LEU A 310 -15.71 -11.86 5.14
C LEU A 310 -16.10 -11.04 6.37
N ALA A 311 -15.51 -9.86 6.53
CA ALA A 311 -15.76 -8.98 7.66
C ALA A 311 -15.44 -7.53 7.33
N VAL A 312 -16.12 -6.60 7.99
CA VAL A 312 -15.80 -5.17 8.06
C VAL A 312 -15.60 -4.83 9.53
N ILE A 313 -14.41 -4.35 9.86
CA ILE A 313 -13.97 -4.11 11.23
C ILE A 313 -13.86 -2.61 11.44
N LYS A 314 -14.54 -2.09 12.47
CA LYS A 314 -14.43 -0.68 12.85
C LYS A 314 -13.05 -0.41 13.42
N ASN A 315 -12.35 0.58 12.86
CA ASN A 315 -11.06 1.02 13.37
C ASN A 315 -11.19 1.93 14.60
N SER A 316 -10.12 2.00 15.37
CA SER A 316 -10.07 2.75 16.63
C SER A 316 -10.16 4.27 16.42
N ARG A 317 -9.77 4.78 15.25
CA ARG A 317 -9.83 6.18 14.83
C ARG A 317 -10.62 6.32 13.53
N GLY A 318 -10.83 7.56 13.09
CA GLY A 318 -11.78 7.86 12.03
C GLY A 318 -11.25 7.81 10.60
N VAL A 319 -9.93 7.69 10.38
CA VAL A 319 -9.33 7.76 9.04
C VAL A 319 -8.35 6.61 8.87
N THR A 320 -8.81 5.52 8.27
CA THR A 320 -7.98 4.33 8.01
C THR A 320 -7.03 4.57 6.85
N HIS A 321 -5.74 4.23 7.00
CA HIS A 321 -4.71 4.55 6.01
C HIS A 321 -3.97 3.30 5.50
N GLY A 322 -2.73 3.07 5.94
CA GLY A 322 -1.84 2.02 5.47
C GLY A 322 -2.11 0.66 6.10
N ILE A 323 -1.74 -0.40 5.41
CA ILE A 323 -1.87 -1.78 5.86
C ILE A 323 -0.56 -2.52 5.63
N THR A 324 -0.18 -3.38 6.56
CA THR A 324 0.82 -4.43 6.35
C THR A 324 0.36 -5.72 7.01
N VAL A 325 0.78 -6.87 6.48
CA VAL A 325 0.36 -8.21 6.94
C VAL A 325 1.55 -8.98 7.46
N SER A 326 1.37 -9.73 8.55
CA SER A 326 2.42 -10.61 9.06
C SER A 326 2.75 -11.73 8.06
N PRO A 327 4.03 -12.18 7.94
CA PRO A 327 4.43 -13.21 6.99
C PRO A 327 3.75 -14.57 7.20
N ASP A 328 3.27 -14.85 8.41
CA ASP A 328 2.52 -16.05 8.76
C ASP A 328 1.00 -15.92 8.49
N HIS A 329 0.57 -14.77 7.93
CA HIS A 329 -0.82 -14.46 7.54
C HIS A 329 -1.83 -14.47 8.70
N LYS A 330 -1.36 -14.31 9.95
CA LYS A 330 -2.25 -14.30 11.12
C LYS A 330 -2.80 -12.93 11.45
N TYR A 331 -2.03 -11.87 11.15
CA TYR A 331 -2.36 -10.51 11.57
C TYR A 331 -2.25 -9.51 10.43
N ALA A 332 -3.15 -8.54 10.43
CA ALA A 332 -3.00 -7.29 9.70
C ALA A 332 -2.76 -6.16 10.70
N PHE A 333 -1.80 -5.30 10.39
CA PHE A 333 -1.49 -4.09 11.12
C PHE A 333 -1.91 -2.90 10.27
N VAL A 334 -2.77 -2.06 10.82
CA VAL A 334 -3.41 -0.97 10.09
C VAL A 334 -3.08 0.35 10.76
N SER A 335 -2.44 1.27 10.04
CA SER A 335 -2.25 2.64 10.52
C SER A 335 -3.56 3.40 10.39
N VAL A 336 -3.93 4.12 11.45
CA VAL A 336 -5.18 4.86 11.52
C VAL A 336 -4.91 6.27 12.00
N GLU A 337 -5.24 7.25 11.16
CA GLU A 337 -5.09 8.66 11.49
C GLU A 337 -6.19 9.10 12.46
N GLY A 338 -5.82 9.91 13.45
CA GLY A 338 -6.77 10.69 14.23
C GLY A 338 -7.29 11.90 13.46
N LYS A 339 -8.34 12.53 13.96
CA LYS A 339 -8.89 13.77 13.40
C LYS A 339 -8.38 15.00 14.17
N GLY A 340 -7.84 15.96 13.46
CA GLY A 340 -7.31 17.19 14.06
C GLY A 340 -6.11 16.91 14.96
N ASN A 341 -6.24 17.15 16.27
CA ASN A 341 -5.18 16.90 17.26
C ASN A 341 -5.19 15.51 17.88
N GLU A 342 -6.10 14.64 17.46
CA GLU A 342 -6.17 13.26 17.93
C GLU A 342 -4.92 12.50 17.48
N ARG A 343 -4.32 11.73 18.39
CA ARG A 343 -3.20 10.85 18.07
C ARG A 343 -3.69 9.70 17.18
N GLY A 344 -2.82 9.24 16.31
CA GLY A 344 -3.04 8.06 15.49
C GLY A 344 -2.89 6.76 16.27
N SER A 345 -3.12 5.67 15.60
CA SER A 345 -2.94 4.32 16.15
C SER A 345 -2.46 3.33 15.09
N VAL A 346 -1.95 2.21 15.59
CA VAL A 346 -1.85 0.95 14.83
C VAL A 346 -2.89 0.01 15.39
N ASP A 347 -3.87 -0.32 14.58
CA ASP A 347 -4.90 -1.29 14.89
C ASP A 347 -4.40 -2.68 14.47
N ILE A 348 -4.42 -3.64 15.41
CA ILE A 348 -3.97 -5.01 15.18
C ILE A 348 -5.19 -5.90 15.01
N ILE A 349 -5.32 -6.50 13.83
CA ILE A 349 -6.47 -7.29 13.43
C ILE A 349 -6.07 -8.75 13.27
N SER A 350 -6.81 -9.66 13.91
CA SER A 350 -6.66 -11.10 13.69
C SER A 350 -7.33 -11.50 12.36
N LEU A 351 -6.54 -12.04 11.42
CA LEU A 351 -7.05 -12.54 10.13
C LEU A 351 -7.70 -13.92 10.23
N GLU A 352 -7.56 -14.60 11.37
CA GLU A 352 -8.26 -15.85 11.66
C GLU A 352 -9.64 -15.58 12.29
N LYS A 353 -9.69 -14.69 13.31
CA LYS A 353 -10.92 -14.38 14.04
C LYS A 353 -11.77 -13.29 13.39
N HIS A 354 -11.18 -12.53 12.47
CA HIS A 354 -11.79 -11.37 11.80
C HIS A 354 -12.22 -10.29 12.81
N GLU A 355 -11.36 -9.97 13.76
CA GLU A 355 -11.64 -8.99 14.81
C GLU A 355 -10.42 -8.11 15.13
N LEU A 356 -10.68 -6.90 15.60
CA LEU A 356 -9.69 -6.02 16.20
C LEU A 356 -9.28 -6.61 17.56
N ILE A 357 -8.01 -6.93 17.74
CA ILE A 357 -7.50 -7.59 18.94
C ILE A 357 -6.72 -6.66 19.84
N ASP A 358 -6.08 -5.63 19.28
CA ASP A 358 -5.36 -4.62 20.07
C ASP A 358 -5.20 -3.30 19.30
N VAL A 359 -4.88 -2.23 20.04
CA VAL A 359 -4.70 -0.86 19.52
C VAL A 359 -3.48 -0.23 20.20
N VAL A 360 -2.48 0.13 19.40
CA VAL A 360 -1.29 0.82 19.89
C VAL A 360 -1.36 2.29 19.47
N GLU A 361 -1.40 3.21 20.44
CA GLU A 361 -1.37 4.65 20.14
C GLU A 361 0.02 5.06 19.65
N VAL A 362 0.06 5.88 18.58
CA VAL A 362 1.28 6.44 17.97
C VAL A 362 1.13 7.94 17.76
N GLY A 363 2.07 8.59 17.07
CA GLY A 363 2.01 9.99 16.72
C GLY A 363 0.83 10.36 15.82
N LYS A 364 0.64 11.67 15.59
CA LYS A 364 -0.47 12.21 14.78
C LYS A 364 -0.27 11.87 13.31
N GLN A 365 -1.41 11.69 12.61
CA GLN A 365 -1.45 11.38 11.19
C GLN A 365 -0.61 10.14 10.86
N ALA A 366 -0.93 9.02 11.53
CA ALA A 366 -0.30 7.73 11.29
C ALA A 366 -0.62 7.24 9.86
N GLY A 367 0.39 7.24 8.99
CA GLY A 367 0.26 6.99 7.56
C GLY A 367 0.98 5.74 7.09
N GLY A 368 2.22 5.89 6.61
CA GLY A 368 3.04 4.79 6.14
C GLY A 368 3.30 3.74 7.22
N ILE A 369 3.23 2.47 6.84
CA ILE A 369 3.47 1.33 7.72
C ILE A 369 4.23 0.25 6.94
N ALA A 370 5.22 -0.38 7.56
CA ALA A 370 6.00 -1.43 6.95
C ALA A 370 6.36 -2.51 7.97
N PHE A 371 6.14 -3.76 7.60
CA PHE A 371 6.52 -4.91 8.42
C PHE A 371 8.04 -5.08 8.42
N TRP A 372 8.64 -5.33 9.59
CA TRP A 372 10.09 -5.50 9.72
C TRP A 372 10.47 -6.96 9.88
N LYS A 373 10.16 -7.58 11.03
CA LYS A 373 10.62 -8.93 11.36
C LYS A 373 9.69 -9.66 12.32
N VAL A 374 9.89 -10.96 12.40
CA VAL A 374 9.38 -11.84 13.47
C VAL A 374 10.55 -12.39 14.25
N GLU A 375 10.45 -12.37 15.57
CA GLU A 375 11.37 -13.03 16.51
C GLU A 375 10.61 -14.06 17.35
N GLY A 376 11.25 -15.18 17.68
CA GLY A 376 10.64 -16.20 18.55
C GLY A 376 11.16 -17.59 18.32
#